data_924a7180e68f1dcbf3e5a7fd0e6098dc
#
_entry.id   924a7180e68f1dcbf3e5a7fd0e6098dc
#
_cell.length_a   1.000
_cell.length_b   1.000
_cell.length_c   1.000
_cell.angle_alpha   90.00
_cell.angle_beta   90.00
_cell.angle_gamma   90.00
#
_symmetry.space_group_name_H-M   'P 1'
#
loop_
_entity.id
_entity.type
_entity.pdbx_description
1 polymer ?
#
loop_
_entity_poly.entity_id
_entity_poly.type
_entity_poly.pdbx_seq_one_letter_code
_entity_poly.pdbx_strand_id
1 'polypeptide(L)' 'PSHRHKLDRRTHQVTTRFGSVEGKIGISSSSPPSFSPEYESCKKLARKHHVALREIYHAALNSFDPSNITP' A
#
# COMPACT_ATOMS: atom_id res chain seq x y z
N PRO A 1 -22.74 -13.42 13.92
CA PRO A 1 -22.24 -13.31 13.87
C PRO A 1 -21.13 -13.35 13.54
N SER A 2 -20.80 -13.38 13.34
CA SER A 2 -19.91 -13.33 12.99
C SER A 2 -18.84 -12.93 13.44
N HIS A 3 -18.22 -13.02 13.69
CA HIS A 3 -17.26 -12.60 14.10
C HIS A 3 -16.23 -13.22 13.83
N ARG A 4 -15.58 -13.19 13.39
CA ARG A 4 -14.59 -13.64 13.12
C ARG A 4 -13.61 -12.84 13.28
N HIS A 5 -12.51 -13.02 13.37
CA HIS A 5 -11.66 -12.11 13.45
C HIS A 5 -10.87 -12.26 12.41
N LYS A 6 -10.39 -11.38 11.87
CA LYS A 6 -9.66 -11.44 10.86
C LYS A 6 -8.67 -10.43 10.88
N LEU A 7 -7.70 -10.33 9.97
CA LEU A 7 -6.74 -9.25 9.89
C LEU A 7 -7.45 -7.95 9.76
N ASP A 8 -6.93 -6.98 10.44
CA ASP A 8 -7.44 -5.64 10.34
C ASP A 8 -6.90 -5.05 9.05
N ARG A 9 -7.78 -4.71 8.15
CA ARG A 9 -7.40 -4.16 6.86
C ARG A 9 -7.84 -2.73 6.73
N ARG A 10 -6.96 -1.88 6.31
CA ARG A 10 -7.27 -0.48 6.17
C ARG A 10 -6.73 0.05 4.86
N THR A 11 -7.43 1.03 4.33
CA THR A 11 -6.91 1.76 3.17
C THR A 11 -5.77 2.64 3.64
N HIS A 12 -4.71 2.66 2.88
CA HIS A 12 -3.55 3.46 3.24
C HIS A 12 -3.00 4.09 1.97
N GLN A 13 -2.39 5.24 2.13
CA GLN A 13 -1.86 5.96 1.00
C GLN A 13 -0.41 6.31 1.30
N VAL A 14 0.47 6.08 0.35
CA VAL A 14 1.86 6.46 0.50
C VAL A 14 2.21 7.48 -0.56
N THR A 15 3.13 8.37 -0.25
CA THR A 15 3.57 9.38 -1.19
C THR A 15 4.89 8.94 -1.79
N THR A 16 4.91 8.85 -3.12
CA THR A 16 6.13 8.49 -3.83
C THR A 16 6.54 9.66 -4.69
N ARG A 17 7.69 9.54 -5.29
CA ARG A 17 8.15 10.58 -6.20
C ARG A 17 7.27 10.71 -7.43
N PHE A 18 6.45 9.70 -7.69
CA PHE A 18 5.50 9.74 -8.80
C PHE A 18 4.13 10.26 -8.38
N GLY A 19 3.90 10.38 -7.08
CA GLY A 19 2.61 10.81 -6.56
C GLY A 19 2.12 9.83 -5.51
N SER A 20 0.89 10.05 -5.07
CA SER A 20 0.29 9.21 -4.03
C SER A 20 -0.20 7.90 -4.61
N VAL A 21 0.08 6.83 -3.91
CA VAL A 21 -0.37 5.50 -4.30
C VAL A 21 -1.24 4.96 -3.19
N GLU A 22 -2.43 4.53 -3.54
CA GLU A 22 -3.34 3.93 -2.59
C GLU A 22 -3.14 2.43 -2.53
N GLY A 23 -3.39 1.88 -1.38
CA GLY A 23 -3.29 0.44 -1.21
C GLY A 23 -3.94 0.05 0.09
N LYS A 24 -3.67 -1.13 0.53
CA LYS A 24 -4.24 -1.66 1.77
C LYS A 24 -3.15 -2.15 2.67
N ILE A 25 -3.39 -1.99 3.96
CA ILE A 25 -2.47 -2.47 4.97
C ILE A 25 -3.11 -3.65 5.68
N GLY A 26 -2.35 -4.70 5.85
CA GLY A 26 -2.77 -5.81 6.70
C GLY A 26 -2.02 -5.71 8.00
N ILE A 27 -2.75 -5.73 9.11
CA ILE A 27 -2.16 -5.64 10.42
C ILE A 27 -2.45 -6.94 11.17
N SER A 28 -1.41 -7.51 11.71
CA SER A 28 -1.53 -8.76 12.45
C SER A 28 -0.70 -8.64 13.71
N SER A 29 -1.14 -9.29 14.77
CA SER A 29 -0.40 -9.26 16.02
C SER A 29 0.87 -10.11 15.95
N SER A 30 0.95 -11.01 14.99
CA SER A 30 2.10 -11.91 14.91
C SER A 30 3.11 -11.50 13.85
N SER A 31 2.83 -10.46 13.08
CA SER A 31 3.79 -10.04 12.07
C SER A 31 3.67 -8.55 11.84
N PRO A 32 4.70 -7.93 11.27
CA PRO A 32 4.65 -6.49 11.03
C PRO A 32 3.61 -6.14 9.99
N PRO A 33 3.15 -4.89 9.97
CA PRO A 33 2.19 -4.46 8.96
C PRO A 33 2.77 -4.63 7.57
N SER A 34 1.91 -4.96 6.64
CA SER A 34 2.34 -5.09 5.25
C SER A 34 1.45 -4.22 4.40
N PHE A 35 2.01 -3.70 3.33
CA PHE A 35 1.31 -2.79 2.44
C PHE A 35 1.19 -3.42 1.07
N SER A 36 -0.01 -3.37 0.52
CA SER A 36 -0.26 -3.89 -0.82
C SER A 36 -0.80 -2.75 -1.69
N PRO A 37 0.02 -2.21 -2.58
CA PRO A 37 -0.46 -1.13 -3.44
C PRO A 37 -1.56 -1.64 -4.36
N GLU A 38 -2.54 -0.77 -4.62
CA GLU A 38 -3.60 -1.14 -5.53
C GLU A 38 -3.14 -1.01 -6.96
N TYR A 39 -3.46 -2.01 -7.75
CA TYR A 39 -3.06 -2.04 -9.14
C TYR A 39 -3.53 -0.81 -9.90
N GLU A 40 -4.80 -0.41 -9.69
CA GLU A 40 -5.36 0.73 -10.40
C GLU A 40 -4.63 2.03 -10.07
N SER A 41 -4.26 2.21 -8.82
CA SER A 41 -3.51 3.40 -8.43
C SER A 41 -2.15 3.43 -9.11
N CYS A 42 -1.47 2.31 -9.10
CA CYS A 42 -0.16 2.23 -9.75
C CYS A 42 -0.27 2.44 -11.24
N LYS A 43 -1.30 1.86 -11.84
CA LYS A 43 -1.50 1.97 -13.28
C LYS A 43 -1.72 3.41 -13.70
N LYS A 44 -2.50 4.16 -12.94
CA LYS A 44 -2.75 5.55 -13.27
C LYS A 44 -1.45 6.35 -13.29
N LEU A 45 -0.62 6.17 -12.28
CA LEU A 45 0.63 6.90 -12.20
C LEU A 45 1.61 6.44 -13.28
N ALA A 46 1.63 5.16 -13.56
CA ALA A 46 2.52 4.64 -14.60
C ALA A 46 2.19 5.28 -15.94
N ARG A 47 0.91 5.43 -16.24
CA ARG A 47 0.49 6.06 -17.48
C ARG A 47 0.78 7.55 -17.49
N LYS A 48 0.54 8.19 -16.36
CA LYS A 48 0.75 9.62 -16.25
C LYS A 48 2.22 9.99 -16.42
N HIS A 49 3.10 9.18 -15.84
CA HIS A 49 4.54 9.48 -15.88
C HIS A 49 5.29 8.70 -16.94
N HIS A 50 4.58 7.89 -17.71
CA HIS A 50 5.20 7.11 -18.81
C HIS A 50 6.33 6.23 -18.29
N VAL A 51 6.07 5.56 -17.20
CA VAL A 51 7.04 4.63 -16.62
C VAL A 51 6.40 3.27 -16.49
N ALA A 52 7.22 2.26 -16.27
CA ALA A 52 6.71 0.91 -16.12
C ALA A 52 5.90 0.80 -14.83
N LEU A 53 4.89 -0.05 -14.85
CA LEU A 53 4.04 -0.25 -13.69
C LEU A 53 4.85 -0.67 -12.48
N ARG A 54 5.83 -1.53 -12.68
CA ARG A 54 6.63 -2.00 -11.55
C ARG A 54 7.44 -0.90 -10.90
N GLU A 55 7.76 0.16 -11.65
CA GLU A 55 8.46 1.30 -11.08
C GLU A 55 7.62 1.96 -10.01
N ILE A 56 6.34 2.15 -10.32
CA ILE A 56 5.41 2.73 -9.35
C ILE A 56 5.24 1.80 -8.17
N TYR A 57 5.11 0.51 -8.45
CA TYR A 57 4.90 -0.48 -7.42
C TYR A 57 6.06 -0.50 -6.43
N HIS A 58 7.28 -0.52 -6.95
CA HIS A 58 8.47 -0.51 -6.10
C HIS A 58 8.59 0.79 -5.32
N ALA A 59 8.28 1.91 -5.97
CA ALA A 59 8.34 3.19 -5.28
C ALA A 59 7.35 3.22 -4.13
N ALA A 60 6.16 2.67 -4.33
CA ALA A 60 5.17 2.61 -3.27
C ALA A 60 5.64 1.74 -2.11
N LEU A 61 6.20 0.59 -2.42
CA LEU A 61 6.70 -0.29 -1.37
C LEU A 61 7.85 0.33 -0.61
N ASN A 62 8.73 1.02 -1.32
CA ASN A 62 9.86 1.68 -0.68
C ASN A 62 9.45 2.88 0.16
N SER A 63 8.34 3.50 -0.19
CA SER A 63 7.86 4.66 0.54
C SER A 63 7.04 4.28 1.76
N PHE A 64 6.63 3.03 1.82
CA PHE A 64 5.86 2.56 2.96
C PHE A 64 6.77 2.39 4.17
N ASP A 65 6.33 2.92 5.30
CA ASP A 65 7.10 2.85 6.53
C ASP A 65 6.24 2.19 7.59
N PRO A 66 6.47 0.93 7.90
CA PRO A 66 5.64 0.24 8.90
C PRO A 66 5.76 0.85 10.28
N SER A 67 6.82 1.56 10.57
CA SER A 67 6.96 2.17 11.88
C SER A 67 6.03 3.36 12.08
N ASN A 68 5.46 3.89 10.99
CA ASN A 68 4.47 4.94 11.09
C ASN A 68 3.07 4.42 11.32
N ILE A 69 2.89 3.11 11.30
CA ILE A 69 1.58 2.51 11.45
C ILE A 69 1.39 2.13 12.90
N THR A 70 0.34 2.68 13.50
CA THR A 70 0.03 2.30 14.87
C THR A 70 -1.13 1.36 14.86
N PRO A 71 -1.07 0.34 15.66
CA PRO A 71 -2.14 -0.65 15.73
C PRO A 71 -3.44 -0.07 16.25
#